data_9e8ee7c9898fadec74c5e7a5349070ce
#
_entry.id   9e8ee7c9898fadec74c5e7a5349070ce
#
_cell.length_a   1.000
_cell.length_b   1.000
_cell.length_c   1.000
_cell.angle_alpha   90.00
_cell.angle_beta   90.00
_cell.angle_gamma   90.00
#
_symmetry.space_group_name_H-M   'P 1'
#
loop_
_entity.id
_entity.type
_entity.pdbx_description
1 polymer ?
#
loop_
_entity_poly.entity_id
_entity_poly.type
_entity_poly.pdbx_seq_one_letter_code
_entity_poly.pdbx_strand_id
1 'polypeptide(L)' 'LIFDNEPRNEHTVKKLMKAIDDGWSVVVWSKEKKFKDINDLIMSGLSTDEILEMINKNTMNGLEADWAAREWRNVH' A
#
# COMPACT_ATOMS: atom_id res chain seq x y z
N LEU A 1 -1.96 0.13 -8.98
CA LEU A 1 -1.39 -1.14 -8.48
C LEU A 1 -1.52 -1.22 -6.96
N ILE A 2 -1.94 -2.35 -6.50
CA ILE A 2 -2.14 -2.62 -5.08
C ILE A 2 -1.24 -3.78 -4.68
N PHE A 3 -0.34 -3.54 -3.73
CA PHE A 3 0.55 -4.56 -3.20
C PHE A 3 0.13 -4.94 -1.78
N ASP A 4 0.55 -6.12 -1.33
CA ASP A 4 0.28 -6.56 0.04
C ASP A 4 0.92 -5.59 1.04
N ASN A 5 0.27 -5.44 2.20
CA ASN A 5 0.79 -4.56 3.25
C ASN A 5 1.84 -5.32 4.08
N GLU A 6 2.97 -5.58 3.44
CA GLU A 6 4.07 -6.34 4.05
C GLU A 6 5.38 -5.56 3.92
N PRO A 7 5.59 -4.52 4.76
CA PRO A 7 6.78 -3.66 4.63
C PRO A 7 8.10 -4.37 4.94
N ARG A 8 8.05 -5.54 5.57
CA ARG A 8 9.24 -6.34 5.85
C ARG A 8 9.55 -7.38 4.78
N ASN A 9 8.63 -7.56 3.83
CA ASN A 9 8.83 -8.50 2.73
C ASN A 9 9.61 -7.81 1.61
N GLU A 10 10.86 -8.21 1.40
CA GLU A 10 11.73 -7.59 0.42
C GLU A 10 11.19 -7.66 -1.01
N HIS A 11 10.52 -8.76 -1.37
CA HIS A 11 9.92 -8.89 -2.70
C HIS A 11 8.82 -7.86 -2.92
N THR A 12 7.95 -7.69 -1.92
CA THR A 12 6.87 -6.72 -1.99
C THR A 12 7.43 -5.30 -2.07
N VAL A 13 8.42 -4.97 -1.24
CA VAL A 13 9.07 -3.66 -1.26
C VAL A 13 9.71 -3.38 -2.60
N LYS A 14 10.46 -4.34 -3.17
CA LYS A 14 11.10 -4.18 -4.47
C LYS A 14 10.11 -3.95 -5.59
N LYS A 15 9.01 -4.70 -5.61
CA LYS A 15 7.96 -4.53 -6.61
C LYS A 15 7.31 -3.16 -6.51
N LEU A 16 7.02 -2.71 -5.30
CA LEU A 16 6.43 -1.41 -5.07
C LEU A 16 7.36 -0.29 -5.55
N MET A 17 8.62 -0.32 -5.16
CA MET A 17 9.59 0.70 -5.55
C MET A 17 9.81 0.73 -7.05
N LYS A 18 9.85 -0.44 -7.71
CA LYS A 18 9.97 -0.51 -9.15
C LYS A 18 8.75 0.10 -9.85
N ALA A 19 7.56 -0.19 -9.36
CA ALA A 19 6.34 0.37 -9.93
C ALA A 19 6.35 1.90 -9.84
N ILE A 20 6.82 2.46 -8.72
CA ILE A 20 6.95 3.90 -8.53
C ILE A 20 7.95 4.48 -9.54
N ASP A 21 9.09 3.84 -9.70
CA ASP A 21 10.11 4.26 -10.66
C ASP A 21 9.59 4.24 -12.10
N ASP A 22 8.73 3.28 -12.41
CA ASP A 22 8.14 3.14 -13.74
C ASP A 22 6.97 4.12 -13.96
N GLY A 23 6.63 4.92 -12.99
CA GLY A 23 5.60 5.96 -13.12
C GLY A 23 4.18 5.50 -12.81
N TRP A 24 4.00 4.30 -12.27
CA TRP A 24 2.68 3.80 -11.93
C TRP A 24 2.10 4.49 -10.70
N SER A 25 0.78 4.64 -10.69
CA SER A 25 0.06 4.98 -9.47
C SER A 25 -0.03 3.72 -8.60
N VAL A 26 0.29 3.84 -7.33
CA VAL A 26 0.32 2.71 -6.41
C VAL A 26 -0.44 3.06 -5.14
N VAL A 27 -0.95 2.03 -4.47
CA VAL A 27 -1.54 2.19 -3.15
C VAL A 27 -0.42 1.95 -2.13
N VAL A 28 -0.15 2.96 -1.30
CA VAL A 28 0.83 2.84 -0.22
C VAL A 28 0.06 2.91 1.10
N TRP A 29 0.04 1.80 1.84
CA TRP A 29 -0.69 1.72 3.11
C TRP A 29 0.04 2.50 4.19
N SER A 30 -0.72 3.14 5.06
CA SER A 30 -0.11 3.83 6.19
C SER A 30 0.39 2.80 7.20
N LYS A 31 1.45 3.15 7.93
CA LYS A 31 2.06 2.26 8.92
C LYS A 31 1.12 1.88 10.08
N GLU A 32 0.02 2.61 10.22
CA GLU A 32 -0.98 2.35 11.25
C GLU A 32 -1.93 1.21 10.87
N LYS A 33 -1.98 0.83 9.60
CA LYS A 33 -2.86 -0.22 9.12
C LYS A 33 -2.25 -1.59 9.42
N LYS A 34 -3.01 -2.43 10.11
CA LYS A 34 -2.53 -3.74 10.58
C LYS A 34 -3.21 -4.90 9.86
N PHE A 35 -3.22 -4.85 8.55
CA PHE A 35 -3.72 -5.94 7.72
C PHE A 35 -2.66 -6.27 6.67
N LYS A 36 -2.68 -7.49 6.18
CA LYS A 36 -1.70 -7.98 5.21
C LYS A 36 -2.11 -7.66 3.77
N ASP A 37 -3.38 -7.87 3.44
CA ASP A 37 -3.89 -7.71 2.08
C ASP A 37 -5.37 -7.32 2.08
N ILE A 38 -5.90 -7.12 0.88
CA ILE A 38 -7.32 -6.74 0.69
C ILE A 38 -8.27 -7.80 1.25
N ASN A 39 -7.90 -9.07 1.15
CA ASN A 39 -8.74 -10.15 1.66
C ASN A 39 -8.93 -10.02 3.17
N ASP A 40 -7.89 -9.61 3.90
CA ASP A 40 -7.99 -9.38 5.34
C ASP A 40 -9.02 -8.28 5.65
N LEU A 41 -9.08 -7.23 4.83
CA LEU A 41 -10.06 -6.15 4.98
C LEU A 41 -11.48 -6.68 4.78
N ILE A 42 -11.69 -7.50 3.77
CA ILE A 42 -12.99 -8.11 3.50
C ILE A 42 -13.39 -8.98 4.69
N MET A 43 -12.50 -9.81 5.18
CA MET A 43 -12.77 -10.71 6.30
C MET A 43 -13.02 -9.97 7.62
N SER A 44 -12.52 -8.73 7.75
CA SER A 44 -12.74 -7.92 8.95
C SER A 44 -14.13 -7.31 9.02
N GLY A 45 -14.93 -7.44 7.95
CA GLY A 45 -16.31 -6.96 7.92
C GLY A 45 -16.48 -5.57 7.31
N LEU A 46 -15.43 -4.99 6.72
CA LEU A 46 -15.54 -3.72 6.04
C LEU A 46 -16.39 -3.88 4.76
N SER A 47 -17.19 -2.87 4.46
CA SER A 47 -17.99 -2.86 3.23
C SER A 47 -17.10 -2.58 2.03
N THR A 48 -17.62 -2.94 0.83
CA THR A 48 -16.92 -2.65 -0.42
C THR A 48 -16.64 -1.15 -0.56
N ASP A 49 -17.60 -0.30 -0.20
CA ASP A 49 -17.44 1.16 -0.30
C ASP A 49 -16.34 1.66 0.63
N GLU A 50 -16.26 1.14 1.84
CA GLU A 50 -15.21 1.51 2.79
C GLU A 50 -13.82 1.10 2.29
N ILE A 51 -13.71 -0.09 1.70
CA ILE A 51 -12.45 -0.58 1.14
C ILE A 51 -12.02 0.29 -0.04
N LEU A 52 -12.94 0.61 -0.95
CA LEU A 52 -12.65 1.47 -2.10
C LEU A 52 -12.20 2.86 -1.66
N GLU A 53 -12.82 3.40 -0.62
CA GLU A 53 -12.41 4.69 -0.08
C GLU A 53 -10.99 4.63 0.49
N MET A 54 -10.64 3.57 1.20
CA MET A 54 -9.28 3.37 1.71
C MET A 54 -8.26 3.28 0.57
N ILE A 55 -8.59 2.55 -0.49
CA ILE A 55 -7.73 2.42 -1.67
C ILE A 55 -7.50 3.79 -2.29
N ASN A 56 -8.57 4.55 -2.52
CA ASN A 56 -8.49 5.87 -3.15
C ASN A 56 -7.68 6.86 -2.30
N LYS A 57 -7.84 6.84 -1.00
CA LYS A 57 -7.09 7.72 -0.09
C LYS A 57 -5.60 7.43 -0.09
N ASN A 58 -5.21 6.19 -0.37
CA ASN A 58 -3.82 5.77 -0.28
C ASN A 58 -3.17 5.58 -1.67
N THR A 59 -3.88 5.96 -2.74
CA THR A 59 -3.34 5.89 -4.10
C THR A 59 -2.51 7.13 -4.39
N MET A 60 -1.28 6.94 -4.83
CA MET A 60 -0.36 8.04 -5.11
C MET A 60 0.67 7.62 -6.16
N ASN A 61 1.42 8.60 -6.68
CA ASN A 61 2.47 8.33 -7.66
C ASN A 61 3.63 9.33 -7.51
N GLY A 62 4.71 9.10 -8.26
CA GLY A 62 5.84 10.00 -8.30
C GLY A 62 6.53 10.18 -6.95
N LEU A 63 6.93 11.42 -6.66
CA LEU A 63 7.64 11.74 -5.42
C LEU A 63 6.81 11.47 -4.17
N GLU A 64 5.51 11.70 -4.25
CA GLU A 64 4.61 11.42 -3.13
C GLU A 64 4.61 9.93 -2.79
N ALA A 65 4.50 9.08 -3.81
CA ALA A 65 4.54 7.63 -3.62
C ALA A 65 5.90 7.16 -3.10
N ASP A 66 6.98 7.71 -3.64
CA ASP A 66 8.34 7.38 -3.21
C ASP A 66 8.52 7.69 -1.73
N TRP A 67 8.13 8.89 -1.31
CA TRP A 67 8.25 9.31 0.09
C TRP A 67 7.39 8.45 1.01
N ALA A 68 6.15 8.20 0.63
CA ALA A 68 5.24 7.38 1.41
C ALA A 68 5.74 5.94 1.52
N ALA A 69 6.30 5.38 0.44
CA ALA A 69 6.84 4.03 0.45
C ALA A 69 8.05 3.92 1.39
N ARG A 70 8.89 4.95 1.44
CA ARG A 70 10.04 4.96 2.37
C ARG A 70 9.59 4.99 3.83
N GLU A 71 8.55 5.75 4.13
CA GLU A 71 7.94 5.75 5.46
C GLU A 71 7.36 4.38 5.80
N TRP A 72 6.65 3.79 4.86
CA TRP A 72 6.01 2.49 5.03
C TRP A 72 7.02 1.37 5.28
N ARG A 73 8.11 1.35 4.52
CA ARG A 73 9.13 0.28 4.65
C ARG A 73 9.95 0.38 5.93
N ASN A 74 9.94 1.52 6.59
CA ASN A 74 10.68 1.73 7.84
C ASN A 74 9.87 1.33 9.08
N VAL A 75 8.75 0.66 8.91
CA VAL A 75 7.94 0.13 10.01
C VAL A 75 8.62 -1.11 10.59
N HIS A 76 8.74 -1.13 11.90
CA HIS A 76 9.40 -2.22 12.62
C HIS A 76 8.42 -3.02 13.47
#